data_11593358bd150efda7d3009e2523b7dd
#
_entry.id   11593358bd150efda7d3009e2523b7dd
#
_cell.length_a   1.000
_cell.length_b   1.000
_cell.length_c   1.000
_cell.angle_alpha   90.00
_cell.angle_beta   90.00
_cell.angle_gamma   90.00
#
_symmetry.space_group_name_H-M   'P 1'
#
loop_
_entity.id
_entity.type
_entity.pdbx_description
1 polymer ?
#
loop_
_entity_poly.entity_id
_entity_poly.type
_entity_poly.pdbx_seq_one_letter_code
_entity_poly.pdbx_strand_id
1 'polypeptide(L)'
;MKKLIFAAIMGTMAMGAQAQNAFNLGGDISVLPQYEKANTPYYTSAGTKIPDVLTYMKNTCKWNSMRVRLFVTPDSKADPQVVQDLEYVKNLGKRIKEAGMDFLLDFHYSDTWADPDNQAIPSTWKSNTSNAVLQDSLYGYTKRCLEYLVENNATPDFVQIGNEVSYGMLWRTDNDRCYSNSTTSTWKRFTDFLSSAAKAVREVTPEAKIVLHVERSGDANATVNFYNTMKNNGVDYDIIGLSYYPFWHGYLSTLSTTLTRLASSFPDKPVQIVETAYYYQWFPTKDVTNTTGTWADTPAGQQAFIEDLCTELAKHNNVTGLYYWFPEENGNGNTFTVLKNWINRGLWDNETHKINAGILKLQNYLTEKEAVGIYDIKAAGQGTSPIYNLNGQQVSSMSAPGIYIKDGKKILKK
;
A
#
# COMPACT_ATOMS: atom_id res chain seq x y z
N MET A 1 22.77 -1.63 62.10
CA MET A 1 21.66 -1.80 61.13
C MET A 1 21.98 -0.96 59.93
N LYS A 2 22.54 -1.59 58.86
CA LYS A 2 22.88 -0.90 57.59
C LYS A 2 21.73 -1.12 56.65
N LYS A 3 21.04 -0.05 56.21
CA LYS A 3 20.00 -0.10 55.17
C LYS A 3 20.69 -0.11 53.81
N LEU A 4 20.55 -1.20 53.06
CA LEU A 4 20.89 -1.25 51.66
C LEU A 4 19.72 -0.63 50.86
N ILE A 5 20.03 0.41 50.09
CA ILE A 5 19.15 1.01 49.13
C ILE A 5 19.46 0.32 47.79
N PHE A 6 18.49 -0.48 47.26
CA PHE A 6 18.53 -0.99 45.91
C PHE A 6 18.00 0.12 44.96
N ALA A 7 18.89 0.71 44.22
CA ALA A 7 18.50 1.57 43.07
C ALA A 7 18.22 0.67 41.86
N ALA A 8 16.96 0.54 41.52
CA ALA A 8 16.54 -0.07 40.26
C ALA A 8 16.83 0.92 39.14
N ILE A 9 17.82 0.62 38.29
CA ILE A 9 18.05 1.32 37.02
C ILE A 9 17.04 0.77 36.02
N MET A 10 15.94 1.48 35.83
CA MET A 10 15.09 1.27 34.63
C MET A 10 15.83 1.85 33.42
N GLY A 11 16.47 0.99 32.67
CA GLY A 11 16.97 1.32 31.36
C GLY A 11 15.76 1.46 30.42
N THR A 12 15.33 2.67 30.12
CA THR A 12 14.45 2.97 29.03
C THR A 12 15.25 2.73 27.74
N MET A 13 15.06 1.57 27.12
CA MET A 13 15.40 1.42 25.70
C MET A 13 14.45 2.35 24.93
N ALA A 14 14.92 3.52 24.57
CA ALA A 14 14.30 4.32 23.54
C ALA A 14 14.47 3.52 22.24
N MET A 15 13.45 2.74 21.87
CA MET A 15 13.27 2.31 20.49
C MET A 15 13.06 3.61 19.71
N GLY A 16 14.08 4.04 18.99
CA GLY A 16 13.96 5.17 18.08
C GLY A 16 12.90 4.81 17.05
N ALA A 17 11.76 5.48 17.10
CA ALA A 17 10.80 5.43 16.05
C ALA A 17 11.53 5.87 14.78
N GLN A 18 11.68 4.95 13.82
CA GLN A 18 12.24 5.28 12.52
C GLN A 18 11.23 6.18 11.84
N ALA A 19 11.64 7.38 11.45
CA ALA A 19 10.74 8.29 10.75
C ALA A 19 10.22 7.60 9.48
N GLN A 20 8.90 7.58 9.30
CA GLN A 20 8.28 7.07 8.05
C GLN A 20 8.86 7.81 6.85
N ASN A 21 9.10 7.08 5.76
CA ASN A 21 9.52 7.67 4.51
C ASN A 21 8.46 8.65 4.01
N ALA A 22 8.89 9.81 3.50
CA ALA A 22 7.97 10.80 2.93
C ALA A 22 7.27 10.25 1.67
N PHE A 23 7.95 9.37 0.93
CA PHE A 23 7.43 8.64 -0.24
C PHE A 23 7.75 7.17 -0.11
N ASN A 24 6.75 6.32 -0.39
CA ASN A 24 6.87 4.88 -0.36
C ASN A 24 6.95 4.32 -1.78
N LEU A 25 7.97 3.52 -2.02
CA LEU A 25 8.11 2.72 -3.23
C LEU A 25 8.27 1.27 -2.84
N GLY A 26 7.45 0.40 -3.42
CA GLY A 26 7.51 -1.01 -3.10
C GLY A 26 6.64 -1.90 -3.96
N GLY A 27 6.24 -3.02 -3.39
CA GLY A 27 5.32 -3.96 -4.03
C GLY A 27 4.62 -4.86 -3.04
N ASP A 28 3.56 -5.51 -3.51
CA ASP A 28 2.92 -6.61 -2.78
C ASP A 28 3.70 -7.89 -3.05
N ILE A 29 4.42 -8.36 -2.04
CA ILE A 29 5.29 -9.54 -2.10
C ILE A 29 4.72 -10.73 -1.34
N SER A 30 3.41 -10.81 -1.25
CA SER A 30 2.71 -11.76 -0.40
C SER A 30 2.96 -13.23 -0.73
N VAL A 31 3.47 -13.57 -1.91
CA VAL A 31 3.80 -14.95 -2.29
C VAL A 31 5.31 -15.21 -2.40
N LEU A 32 6.17 -14.23 -2.12
CA LEU A 32 7.62 -14.40 -2.15
C LEU A 32 8.10 -15.62 -1.34
N PRO A 33 7.65 -15.87 -0.08
CA PRO A 33 8.06 -17.06 0.66
C PRO A 33 7.69 -18.39 0.00
N GLN A 34 6.65 -18.43 -0.83
CA GLN A 34 6.29 -19.62 -1.58
C GLN A 34 7.25 -19.88 -2.73
N TYR A 35 7.66 -18.82 -3.47
CA TYR A 35 8.69 -18.92 -4.49
C TYR A 35 10.04 -19.35 -3.89
N GLU A 36 10.41 -18.80 -2.74
CA GLU A 36 11.63 -19.17 -2.01
C GLU A 36 11.59 -20.65 -1.57
N LYS A 37 10.47 -21.10 -1.00
CA LYS A 37 10.25 -22.50 -0.62
C LYS A 37 10.32 -23.47 -1.80
N ALA A 38 9.91 -23.01 -2.97
CA ALA A 38 10.00 -23.74 -4.23
C ALA A 38 11.41 -23.73 -4.83
N ASN A 39 12.37 -23.05 -4.20
CA ASN A 39 13.72 -22.82 -4.71
C ASN A 39 13.73 -22.11 -6.07
N THR A 40 12.78 -21.23 -6.31
CA THR A 40 12.70 -20.44 -7.53
C THR A 40 13.96 -19.61 -7.70
N PRO A 41 14.66 -19.70 -8.82
CA PRO A 41 15.84 -18.89 -9.05
C PRO A 41 15.43 -17.48 -9.49
N TYR A 42 16.18 -16.48 -9.01
CA TYR A 42 16.08 -15.09 -9.43
C TYR A 42 17.45 -14.62 -9.90
N TYR A 43 17.51 -13.96 -11.06
CA TYR A 43 18.76 -13.49 -11.64
C TYR A 43 18.67 -12.02 -12.01
N THR A 44 19.81 -11.34 -11.94
CA THR A 44 20.01 -10.02 -12.54
C THR A 44 19.93 -10.12 -14.07
N SER A 45 19.86 -8.99 -14.77
CA SER A 45 19.91 -8.96 -16.24
C SER A 45 21.19 -9.61 -16.80
N ALA A 46 22.31 -9.51 -16.09
CA ALA A 46 23.58 -10.15 -16.45
C ALA A 46 23.61 -11.67 -16.16
N GLY A 47 22.58 -12.23 -15.54
CA GLY A 47 22.51 -13.65 -15.18
C GLY A 47 23.20 -14.01 -13.84
N THR A 48 23.54 -13.02 -13.03
CA THR A 48 24.03 -13.27 -11.67
C THR A 48 22.88 -13.64 -10.76
N LYS A 49 23.01 -14.74 -10.01
CA LYS A 49 21.97 -15.18 -9.07
C LYS A 49 21.76 -14.15 -7.96
N ILE A 50 20.51 -13.85 -7.69
CA ILE A 50 20.07 -13.01 -6.57
C ILE A 50 19.79 -13.94 -5.39
N PRO A 51 20.59 -13.90 -4.33
CA PRO A 51 20.45 -14.82 -3.20
C PRO A 51 19.26 -14.50 -2.30
N ASP A 52 18.88 -13.24 -2.20
CA ASP A 52 17.74 -12.74 -1.42
C ASP A 52 17.04 -11.61 -2.18
N VAL A 53 15.80 -11.87 -2.57
CA VAL A 53 15.02 -10.97 -3.42
C VAL A 53 14.64 -9.70 -2.66
N LEU A 54 14.28 -9.81 -1.38
CA LEU A 54 13.91 -8.66 -0.55
C LEU A 54 15.08 -7.68 -0.38
N THR A 55 16.27 -8.23 -0.06
CA THR A 55 17.51 -7.45 0.02
C THR A 55 17.86 -6.79 -1.32
N TYR A 56 17.66 -7.50 -2.43
CA TYR A 56 17.91 -6.96 -3.77
C TYR A 56 16.97 -5.81 -4.09
N MET A 57 15.67 -5.97 -3.82
CA MET A 57 14.67 -4.91 -4.01
C MET A 57 15.04 -3.66 -3.21
N LYS A 58 15.44 -3.81 -1.95
CA LYS A 58 15.87 -2.68 -1.12
C LYS A 58 17.14 -2.02 -1.64
N ASN A 59 18.22 -2.78 -1.77
CA ASN A 59 19.55 -2.21 -1.96
C ASN A 59 19.80 -1.78 -3.40
N THR A 60 19.28 -2.54 -4.38
CA THR A 60 19.50 -2.30 -5.81
C THR A 60 18.34 -1.51 -6.43
N CYS A 61 17.10 -1.93 -6.18
CA CYS A 61 15.92 -1.27 -6.75
C CYS A 61 15.45 -0.05 -5.94
N LYS A 62 16.06 0.20 -4.76
CA LYS A 62 15.77 1.34 -3.86
C LYS A 62 14.35 1.35 -3.29
N TRP A 63 13.71 0.19 -3.21
CA TRP A 63 12.41 0.07 -2.58
C TRP A 63 12.54 0.23 -1.05
N ASN A 64 11.59 0.92 -0.47
CA ASN A 64 11.61 1.26 0.96
C ASN A 64 10.37 0.81 1.71
N SER A 65 9.41 0.18 1.02
CA SER A 65 8.15 -0.30 1.62
C SER A 65 7.68 -1.59 0.94
N MET A 66 7.01 -2.46 1.70
CA MET A 66 6.42 -3.69 1.16
C MET A 66 5.00 -3.88 1.67
N ARG A 67 4.11 -4.32 0.78
CA ARG A 67 2.73 -4.67 1.09
C ARG A 67 2.60 -6.18 1.22
N VAL A 68 1.84 -6.64 2.23
CA VAL A 68 1.51 -8.05 2.44
C VAL A 68 0.05 -8.17 2.84
N ARG A 69 -0.71 -9.00 2.10
CA ARG A 69 -2.11 -9.31 2.39
C ARG A 69 -2.24 -10.33 3.50
N LEU A 70 -3.37 -10.27 4.21
CA LEU A 70 -3.74 -11.18 5.29
C LEU A 70 -5.16 -11.71 5.08
N PHE A 71 -5.32 -13.02 5.01
CA PHE A 71 -6.59 -13.71 5.02
C PHE A 71 -6.96 -14.20 6.42
N VAL A 72 -8.25 -14.41 6.68
CA VAL A 72 -8.73 -14.84 8.01
C VAL A 72 -8.46 -16.32 8.25
N THR A 73 -8.89 -17.18 7.32
CA THR A 73 -8.67 -18.63 7.38
C THR A 73 -8.40 -19.11 5.94
N PRO A 74 -7.18 -18.88 5.41
CA PRO A 74 -6.86 -19.22 4.03
C PRO A 74 -6.92 -20.73 3.78
N ASP A 75 -7.42 -21.13 2.59
CA ASP A 75 -7.44 -22.51 2.13
C ASP A 75 -6.55 -22.71 0.90
N SER A 76 -5.31 -23.04 1.12
CA SER A 76 -4.32 -23.31 0.07
C SER A 76 -4.61 -24.54 -0.80
N LYS A 77 -5.58 -25.37 -0.41
CA LYS A 77 -6.02 -26.50 -1.24
C LYS A 77 -7.00 -26.04 -2.32
N ALA A 78 -7.80 -25.01 -1.99
CA ALA A 78 -8.71 -24.41 -2.95
C ALA A 78 -7.94 -23.48 -3.91
N ASP A 79 -7.01 -22.67 -3.39
CA ASP A 79 -6.11 -21.82 -4.18
C ASP A 79 -4.71 -21.82 -3.55
N PRO A 80 -3.68 -22.35 -4.25
CA PRO A 80 -2.32 -22.43 -3.73
C PRO A 80 -1.66 -21.09 -3.40
N GLN A 81 -2.22 -19.97 -3.86
CA GLN A 81 -1.72 -18.62 -3.55
C GLN A 81 -2.41 -17.99 -2.34
N VAL A 82 -3.45 -18.62 -1.81
CA VAL A 82 -4.19 -18.20 -0.62
C VAL A 82 -3.62 -18.93 0.59
N VAL A 83 -2.49 -18.43 1.10
CA VAL A 83 -1.72 -19.04 2.20
C VAL A 83 -1.40 -18.05 3.32
N GLN A 84 -1.69 -16.78 3.13
CA GLN A 84 -1.26 -15.69 3.99
C GLN A 84 -2.14 -15.64 5.24
N ASP A 85 -1.96 -16.62 6.14
CA ASP A 85 -2.46 -16.56 7.50
C ASP A 85 -1.60 -15.64 8.37
N LEU A 86 -2.01 -15.46 9.61
CA LEU A 86 -1.33 -14.54 10.54
C LEU A 86 0.13 -14.94 10.81
N GLU A 87 0.41 -16.24 10.91
CA GLU A 87 1.78 -16.73 11.15
C GLU A 87 2.69 -16.47 9.94
N TYR A 88 2.17 -16.71 8.74
CA TYR A 88 2.86 -16.41 7.48
C TYR A 88 3.19 -14.91 7.37
N VAL A 89 2.18 -14.07 7.60
CA VAL A 89 2.31 -12.60 7.52
C VAL A 89 3.25 -12.08 8.60
N LYS A 90 3.19 -12.59 9.82
CA LYS A 90 4.14 -12.25 10.90
C LYS A 90 5.60 -12.51 10.47
N ASN A 91 5.87 -13.69 9.88
CA ASN A 91 7.22 -14.05 9.47
C ASN A 91 7.73 -13.14 8.34
N LEU A 92 6.90 -12.85 7.34
CA LEU A 92 7.26 -11.96 6.24
C LEU A 92 7.37 -10.49 6.71
N GLY A 93 6.43 -10.00 7.50
CA GLY A 93 6.43 -8.66 8.08
C GLY A 93 7.67 -8.41 8.93
N LYS A 94 8.06 -9.39 9.77
CA LYS A 94 9.31 -9.32 10.54
C LYS A 94 10.53 -9.16 9.63
N ARG A 95 10.65 -9.94 8.55
CA ARG A 95 11.73 -9.81 7.56
C ARG A 95 11.77 -8.43 6.91
N ILE A 96 10.60 -7.88 6.57
CA ILE A 96 10.47 -6.51 6.02
C ILE A 96 11.03 -5.49 7.01
N LYS A 97 10.63 -5.57 8.27
CA LYS A 97 11.10 -4.67 9.33
C LYS A 97 12.61 -4.84 9.61
N GLU A 98 13.12 -6.05 9.67
CA GLU A 98 14.55 -6.36 9.82
C GLU A 98 15.37 -5.83 8.64
N ALA A 99 14.81 -5.83 7.44
CA ALA A 99 15.41 -5.17 6.28
C ALA A 99 15.37 -3.64 6.37
N GLY A 100 14.71 -3.05 7.37
CA GLY A 100 14.56 -1.60 7.55
C GLY A 100 13.69 -0.96 6.48
N MET A 101 12.59 -1.63 6.10
CA MET A 101 11.57 -1.12 5.19
C MET A 101 10.25 -0.92 5.93
N ASP A 102 9.42 -0.04 5.40
CA ASP A 102 8.05 0.11 5.89
C ASP A 102 7.22 -1.11 5.51
N PHE A 103 6.29 -1.49 6.38
CA PHE A 103 5.38 -2.60 6.18
C PHE A 103 3.93 -2.11 6.07
N LEU A 104 3.29 -2.34 4.92
CA LEU A 104 1.86 -2.15 4.70
C LEU A 104 1.15 -3.49 4.83
N LEU A 105 0.36 -3.64 5.90
CA LEU A 105 -0.49 -4.79 6.14
C LEU A 105 -1.84 -4.59 5.46
N ASP A 106 -2.24 -5.52 4.59
CA ASP A 106 -3.50 -5.49 3.86
C ASP A 106 -4.48 -6.54 4.39
N PHE A 107 -5.47 -6.12 5.15
CA PHE A 107 -6.54 -6.99 5.62
C PHE A 107 -7.58 -7.24 4.51
N HIS A 108 -7.67 -8.46 4.01
CA HIS A 108 -8.77 -8.84 3.10
C HIS A 108 -10.10 -9.07 3.83
N TYR A 109 -10.08 -9.37 5.13
CA TYR A 109 -11.27 -9.74 5.92
C TYR A 109 -12.11 -10.85 5.28
N SER A 110 -11.45 -11.76 4.60
CA SER A 110 -12.01 -12.91 3.89
C SER A 110 -11.06 -14.10 4.05
N ASP A 111 -11.54 -15.30 3.76
CA ASP A 111 -10.69 -16.51 3.71
C ASP A 111 -9.96 -16.65 2.37
N THR A 112 -10.33 -15.85 1.39
CA THR A 112 -9.77 -15.83 0.04
C THR A 112 -9.75 -14.38 -0.50
N TRP A 113 -9.44 -14.22 -1.77
CA TRP A 113 -9.40 -12.93 -2.44
C TRP A 113 -10.66 -12.11 -2.14
N ALA A 114 -10.44 -10.90 -1.64
CA ALA A 114 -11.45 -9.86 -1.57
C ALA A 114 -11.15 -8.87 -2.70
N ASP A 115 -12.15 -8.61 -3.54
CA ASP A 115 -12.09 -7.75 -4.71
C ASP A 115 -13.48 -7.15 -4.98
N PRO A 116 -13.67 -6.30 -6.02
CA PRO A 116 -14.97 -5.68 -6.31
C PRO A 116 -16.10 -6.68 -6.57
N ASP A 117 -15.79 -7.91 -6.94
CA ASP A 117 -16.79 -8.95 -7.21
C ASP A 117 -16.96 -9.93 -6.05
N ASN A 118 -16.02 -9.98 -5.11
CA ASN A 118 -16.00 -10.92 -4.01
C ASN A 118 -15.57 -10.28 -2.68
N GLN A 119 -16.52 -10.13 -1.76
CA GLN A 119 -16.31 -9.63 -0.41
C GLN A 119 -16.97 -10.60 0.61
N ALA A 120 -16.56 -11.87 0.53
CA ALA A 120 -17.20 -12.93 1.29
C ALA A 120 -16.91 -12.84 2.79
N ILE A 121 -17.92 -13.15 3.61
CA ILE A 121 -17.75 -13.30 5.06
C ILE A 121 -16.85 -14.52 5.34
N PRO A 122 -15.83 -14.39 6.20
CA PRO A 122 -15.00 -15.52 6.62
C PRO A 122 -15.83 -16.68 7.19
N SER A 123 -15.41 -17.91 6.91
CA SER A 123 -16.12 -19.13 7.34
C SER A 123 -16.35 -19.18 8.85
N THR A 124 -15.37 -18.73 9.62
CA THR A 124 -15.41 -18.69 11.08
C THR A 124 -16.40 -17.65 11.64
N TRP A 125 -16.88 -16.69 10.82
CA TRP A 125 -17.84 -15.67 11.23
C TRP A 125 -19.27 -15.95 10.76
N LYS A 126 -19.49 -17.05 10.02
CA LYS A 126 -20.80 -17.38 9.41
C LYS A 126 -21.86 -17.89 10.39
N SER A 127 -21.52 -18.24 11.62
CA SER A 127 -22.47 -18.74 12.61
C SER A 127 -23.50 -17.69 13.03
N ASN A 128 -23.14 -16.40 13.00
CA ASN A 128 -24.06 -15.29 13.21
C ASN A 128 -23.58 -14.07 12.40
N THR A 129 -24.33 -13.73 11.37
CA THR A 129 -24.03 -12.63 10.44
C THR A 129 -24.83 -11.36 10.70
N SER A 130 -25.35 -11.17 11.93
CA SER A 130 -25.92 -9.86 12.30
C SER A 130 -24.84 -8.78 12.25
N ASN A 131 -25.27 -7.53 11.94
CA ASN A 131 -24.31 -6.44 11.80
C ASN A 131 -23.46 -6.22 13.06
N ALA A 132 -24.07 -6.31 14.24
CA ALA A 132 -23.36 -6.15 15.51
C ALA A 132 -22.26 -7.23 15.70
N VAL A 133 -22.61 -8.50 15.46
CA VAL A 133 -21.64 -9.60 15.62
C VAL A 133 -20.51 -9.52 14.59
N LEU A 134 -20.80 -9.11 13.35
CA LEU A 134 -19.77 -8.91 12.35
C LEU A 134 -18.84 -7.72 12.69
N GLN A 135 -19.38 -6.64 13.25
CA GLN A 135 -18.57 -5.52 13.76
C GLN A 135 -17.64 -5.96 14.88
N ASP A 136 -18.16 -6.71 15.87
CA ASP A 136 -17.36 -7.24 16.98
C ASP A 136 -16.30 -8.24 16.48
N SER A 137 -16.66 -9.11 15.52
CA SER A 137 -15.73 -10.06 14.93
C SER A 137 -14.58 -9.36 14.20
N LEU A 138 -14.90 -8.33 13.40
CA LEU A 138 -13.93 -7.55 12.64
C LEU A 138 -13.01 -6.76 13.58
N TYR A 139 -13.57 -6.05 14.56
CA TYR A 139 -12.80 -5.36 15.57
C TYR A 139 -11.87 -6.30 16.33
N GLY A 140 -12.41 -7.40 16.87
CA GLY A 140 -11.65 -8.36 17.65
C GLY A 140 -10.57 -9.09 16.83
N TYR A 141 -10.84 -9.39 15.57
CA TYR A 141 -9.86 -9.99 14.66
C TYR A 141 -8.72 -9.01 14.36
N THR A 142 -9.05 -7.78 13.94
CA THR A 142 -8.06 -6.74 13.65
C THR A 142 -7.16 -6.49 14.86
N LYS A 143 -7.76 -6.33 16.03
CA LYS A 143 -7.03 -6.11 17.30
C LYS A 143 -6.05 -7.24 17.59
N ARG A 144 -6.52 -8.50 17.62
CA ARG A 144 -5.66 -9.66 17.90
C ARG A 144 -4.52 -9.82 16.89
N CYS A 145 -4.80 -9.58 15.59
CA CYS A 145 -3.76 -9.67 14.58
C CYS A 145 -2.67 -8.61 14.80
N LEU A 146 -3.05 -7.37 15.08
CA LEU A 146 -2.10 -6.30 15.32
C LEU A 146 -1.31 -6.52 16.62
N GLU A 147 -1.97 -6.92 17.71
CA GLU A 147 -1.29 -7.28 18.98
C GLU A 147 -0.24 -8.36 18.73
N TYR A 148 -0.60 -9.43 18.02
CA TYR A 148 0.32 -10.51 17.69
C TYR A 148 1.51 -10.05 16.82
N LEU A 149 1.27 -9.20 15.83
CA LEU A 149 2.34 -8.66 14.99
C LEU A 149 3.29 -7.75 15.79
N VAL A 150 2.76 -6.89 16.66
CA VAL A 150 3.55 -6.03 17.55
C VAL A 150 4.44 -6.86 18.48
N GLU A 151 3.88 -7.86 19.14
CA GLU A 151 4.60 -8.77 20.05
C GLU A 151 5.74 -9.53 19.37
N ASN A 152 5.64 -9.72 18.03
CA ASN A 152 6.60 -10.50 17.24
C ASN A 152 7.53 -9.64 16.36
N ASN A 153 7.67 -8.35 16.62
CA ASN A 153 8.54 -7.42 15.88
C ASN A 153 8.17 -7.29 14.39
N ALA A 154 6.88 -7.41 14.07
CA ALA A 154 6.30 -7.24 12.74
C ALA A 154 5.27 -6.10 12.71
N THR A 155 5.49 -5.05 13.50
CA THR A 155 4.57 -3.90 13.59
C THR A 155 4.40 -3.23 12.23
N PRO A 156 3.18 -3.14 11.68
CA PRO A 156 2.96 -2.44 10.43
C PRO A 156 3.08 -0.91 10.60
N ASP A 157 3.61 -0.25 9.58
CA ASP A 157 3.65 1.22 9.47
C ASP A 157 2.37 1.74 8.80
N PHE A 158 1.76 0.90 7.96
CA PHE A 158 0.49 1.17 7.28
C PHE A 158 -0.45 -0.02 7.47
N VAL A 159 -1.74 0.24 7.68
CA VAL A 159 -2.77 -0.79 7.81
C VAL A 159 -3.89 -0.49 6.84
N GLN A 160 -4.06 -1.33 5.83
CA GLN A 160 -5.16 -1.27 4.90
C GLN A 160 -6.35 -2.04 5.48
N ILE A 161 -7.47 -1.33 5.71
CA ILE A 161 -8.69 -1.88 6.32
C ILE A 161 -9.70 -2.34 5.25
N GLY A 162 -9.41 -3.47 4.64
CA GLY A 162 -10.15 -4.05 3.52
C GLY A 162 -9.49 -3.79 2.18
N ASN A 163 -9.64 -4.73 1.25
CA ASN A 163 -9.11 -4.66 -0.10
C ASN A 163 -10.20 -4.36 -1.12
N GLU A 164 -10.00 -3.32 -1.95
CA GLU A 164 -10.89 -2.90 -3.05
C GLU A 164 -12.38 -2.84 -2.67
N VAL A 165 -12.67 -2.13 -1.58
CA VAL A 165 -13.99 -2.13 -0.92
C VAL A 165 -15.01 -1.18 -1.53
N SER A 166 -14.90 -0.84 -2.80
CA SER A 166 -15.80 0.12 -3.49
C SER A 166 -17.28 -0.19 -3.33
N TYR A 167 -17.60 -1.47 -3.27
CA TYR A 167 -18.98 -1.93 -3.10
C TYR A 167 -19.28 -2.45 -1.69
N GLY A 168 -18.49 -2.02 -0.69
CA GLY A 168 -18.63 -2.50 0.68
C GLY A 168 -17.85 -3.79 0.93
N MET A 169 -18.12 -4.44 2.07
CA MET A 169 -17.43 -5.65 2.50
C MET A 169 -18.34 -6.59 3.31
N LEU A 170 -17.91 -7.85 3.52
CA LEU A 170 -18.62 -8.84 4.34
C LEU A 170 -20.07 -9.05 3.87
N TRP A 171 -20.27 -9.28 2.58
CA TRP A 171 -21.61 -9.43 1.99
C TRP A 171 -22.24 -10.75 2.42
N ARG A 172 -23.47 -10.68 2.90
CA ARG A 172 -24.35 -11.84 3.11
C ARG A 172 -25.05 -12.21 1.80
N THR A 173 -25.43 -11.18 1.05
CA THR A 173 -26.08 -11.23 -0.25
C THR A 173 -25.72 -9.98 -1.06
N ASP A 174 -26.08 -9.95 -2.33
CA ASP A 174 -25.90 -8.77 -3.20
C ASP A 174 -26.59 -7.50 -2.66
N ASN A 175 -27.60 -7.62 -1.80
CA ASN A 175 -28.26 -6.48 -1.18
C ASN A 175 -27.36 -5.72 -0.18
N ASP A 176 -26.27 -6.32 0.25
CA ASP A 176 -25.26 -5.68 1.10
C ASP A 176 -24.24 -4.87 0.30
N ARG A 177 -24.26 -4.95 -1.04
CA ARG A 177 -23.40 -4.15 -1.91
C ARG A 177 -23.78 -2.68 -1.89
N CYS A 178 -22.76 -1.82 -1.84
CA CYS A 178 -22.90 -0.37 -1.81
C CYS A 178 -22.81 0.22 -3.21
N TYR A 179 -23.92 0.61 -3.79
CA TYR A 179 -24.01 1.32 -5.06
C TYR A 179 -24.43 2.78 -4.84
N SER A 180 -24.31 3.62 -5.87
CA SER A 180 -24.70 5.03 -5.81
C SER A 180 -26.17 5.23 -5.41
N ASN A 181 -27.05 4.27 -5.73
CA ASN A 181 -28.48 4.26 -5.40
C ASN A 181 -28.82 3.41 -4.15
N SER A 182 -27.83 2.88 -3.45
CA SER A 182 -28.05 2.09 -2.24
C SER A 182 -28.61 2.96 -1.11
N THR A 183 -29.34 2.30 -0.21
CA THR A 183 -29.98 2.98 0.94
C THR A 183 -28.93 3.47 1.94
N THR A 184 -29.32 4.44 2.75
CA THR A 184 -28.49 4.93 3.88
C THR A 184 -28.11 3.80 4.83
N SER A 185 -28.99 2.82 5.05
CA SER A 185 -28.71 1.67 5.94
C SER A 185 -27.64 0.74 5.37
N THR A 186 -27.58 0.55 4.05
CA THR A 186 -26.54 -0.25 3.39
C THR A 186 -25.17 0.42 3.56
N TRP A 187 -25.07 1.71 3.29
CA TRP A 187 -23.85 2.48 3.51
C TRP A 187 -23.44 2.52 4.98
N LYS A 188 -24.43 2.72 5.88
CA LYS A 188 -24.15 2.72 7.33
C LYS A 188 -23.56 1.40 7.80
N ARG A 189 -24.11 0.27 7.36
CA ARG A 189 -23.56 -1.04 7.68
C ARG A 189 -22.07 -1.13 7.31
N PHE A 190 -21.73 -0.75 6.11
CA PHE A 190 -20.35 -0.79 5.62
C PHE A 190 -19.43 0.18 6.38
N THR A 191 -19.85 1.42 6.57
CA THR A 191 -19.04 2.42 7.29
C THR A 191 -18.87 2.08 8.77
N ASP A 192 -19.82 1.40 9.41
CA ASP A 192 -19.68 0.87 10.77
C ASP A 192 -18.61 -0.22 10.84
N PHE A 193 -18.48 -1.07 9.81
CA PHE A 193 -17.40 -2.06 9.73
C PHE A 193 -16.03 -1.38 9.63
N LEU A 194 -15.89 -0.42 8.73
CA LEU A 194 -14.64 0.33 8.60
C LEU A 194 -14.26 1.04 9.90
N SER A 195 -15.24 1.65 10.58
CA SER A 195 -15.03 2.33 11.86
C SER A 195 -14.59 1.36 12.96
N SER A 196 -15.11 0.11 12.95
CA SER A 196 -14.70 -0.93 13.90
C SER A 196 -13.26 -1.38 13.65
N ALA A 197 -12.85 -1.54 12.38
CA ALA A 197 -11.47 -1.84 12.01
C ALA A 197 -10.52 -0.69 12.39
N ALA A 198 -10.86 0.54 12.02
CA ALA A 198 -10.07 1.72 12.32
C ALA A 198 -9.86 1.90 13.82
N LYS A 199 -10.90 1.69 14.63
CA LYS A 199 -10.82 1.73 16.10
C LYS A 199 -9.76 0.74 16.63
N ALA A 200 -9.76 -0.50 16.14
CA ALA A 200 -8.77 -1.50 16.56
C ALA A 200 -7.34 -1.09 16.17
N VAL A 201 -7.15 -0.52 14.99
CA VAL A 201 -5.85 0.00 14.54
C VAL A 201 -5.36 1.11 15.47
N ARG A 202 -6.21 2.11 15.77
CA ARG A 202 -5.84 3.23 16.65
C ARG A 202 -5.51 2.80 18.08
N GLU A 203 -6.16 1.73 18.55
CA GLU A 203 -5.89 1.21 19.91
C GLU A 203 -4.56 0.46 20.00
N VAL A 204 -4.18 -0.31 19.00
CA VAL A 204 -3.01 -1.19 19.06
C VAL A 204 -1.77 -0.58 18.40
N THR A 205 -1.95 0.07 17.27
CA THR A 205 -0.87 0.68 16.47
C THR A 205 -1.20 2.14 16.14
N PRO A 206 -1.25 3.05 17.15
CA PRO A 206 -1.70 4.43 16.96
C PRO A 206 -0.85 5.24 15.96
N GLU A 207 0.42 4.86 15.78
CA GLU A 207 1.32 5.52 14.83
C GLU A 207 1.13 5.03 13.38
N ALA A 208 0.54 3.85 13.19
CA ALA A 208 0.28 3.30 11.86
C ALA A 208 -0.75 4.14 11.10
N LYS A 209 -0.50 4.37 9.82
CA LYS A 209 -1.43 5.09 8.95
C LYS A 209 -2.47 4.12 8.37
N ILE A 210 -3.73 4.48 8.50
CA ILE A 210 -4.85 3.69 7.96
C ILE A 210 -5.02 4.01 6.48
N VAL A 211 -4.96 2.99 5.64
CA VAL A 211 -5.22 3.07 4.20
C VAL A 211 -6.63 2.55 3.92
N LEU A 212 -7.42 3.33 3.21
CA LEU A 212 -8.72 2.90 2.69
C LEU A 212 -8.63 2.73 1.17
N HIS A 213 -8.84 1.52 0.68
CA HIS A 213 -8.47 1.10 -0.68
C HIS A 213 -9.69 0.83 -1.57
N VAL A 214 -9.69 1.46 -2.76
CA VAL A 214 -10.65 1.21 -3.85
C VAL A 214 -9.95 1.10 -5.21
N GLU A 215 -10.56 0.37 -6.13
CA GLU A 215 -10.04 0.16 -7.49
C GLU A 215 -10.42 1.25 -8.51
N ARG A 216 -11.16 2.26 -8.12
CA ARG A 216 -11.87 3.19 -9.05
C ARG A 216 -11.02 4.33 -9.62
N SER A 217 -9.72 4.14 -9.77
CA SER A 217 -8.83 5.19 -10.29
C SER A 217 -9.17 5.66 -11.72
N GLY A 218 -9.94 4.85 -12.47
CA GLY A 218 -10.45 5.18 -13.80
C GLY A 218 -11.73 6.05 -13.82
N ASP A 219 -12.38 6.29 -12.67
CA ASP A 219 -13.59 7.09 -12.55
C ASP A 219 -13.49 8.10 -11.39
N ALA A 220 -13.09 9.31 -11.74
CA ALA A 220 -12.91 10.39 -10.77
C ALA A 220 -14.20 10.75 -10.00
N ASN A 221 -15.38 10.64 -10.63
CA ASN A 221 -16.66 10.91 -9.96
C ASN A 221 -16.96 9.83 -8.93
N ALA A 222 -16.88 8.57 -9.32
CA ALA A 222 -17.15 7.46 -8.43
C ALA A 222 -16.16 7.46 -7.25
N THR A 223 -14.87 7.71 -7.50
CA THR A 223 -13.84 7.78 -6.46
C THR A 223 -14.12 8.91 -5.47
N VAL A 224 -14.35 10.13 -5.93
CA VAL A 224 -14.66 11.27 -5.04
C VAL A 224 -15.95 11.05 -4.27
N ASN A 225 -16.98 10.50 -4.90
CA ASN A 225 -18.26 10.20 -4.22
C ASN A 225 -18.09 9.14 -3.13
N PHE A 226 -17.29 8.11 -3.36
CA PHE A 226 -16.97 7.12 -2.34
C PHE A 226 -16.33 7.77 -1.11
N TYR A 227 -15.26 8.52 -1.28
CA TYR A 227 -14.55 9.15 -0.14
C TYR A 227 -15.37 10.26 0.53
N ASN A 228 -16.24 10.96 -0.21
CA ASN A 228 -17.21 11.87 0.39
C ASN A 228 -18.19 11.11 1.29
N THR A 229 -18.64 9.92 0.87
CA THR A 229 -19.52 9.08 1.71
C THR A 229 -18.80 8.64 2.98
N MET A 230 -17.52 8.26 2.89
CA MET A 230 -16.70 7.92 4.07
C MET A 230 -16.57 9.11 5.03
N LYS A 231 -16.24 10.29 4.50
CA LYS A 231 -16.14 11.54 5.26
C LYS A 231 -17.44 11.89 5.95
N ASN A 232 -18.58 11.81 5.25
CA ASN A 232 -19.90 12.16 5.77
C ASN A 232 -20.37 11.18 6.86
N ASN A 233 -19.87 9.95 6.88
CA ASN A 233 -20.16 8.95 7.90
C ASN A 233 -19.07 8.87 8.99
N GLY A 234 -18.09 9.77 8.98
CA GLY A 234 -17.06 9.88 10.01
C GLY A 234 -16.09 8.70 10.07
N VAL A 235 -15.86 8.01 8.93
CA VAL A 235 -14.86 6.92 8.86
C VAL A 235 -13.46 7.48 9.05
N ASP A 236 -12.73 6.92 10.00
CA ASP A 236 -11.35 7.31 10.29
C ASP A 236 -10.38 6.56 9.37
N TYR A 237 -9.65 7.32 8.56
CA TYR A 237 -8.53 6.83 7.73
C TYR A 237 -7.57 7.98 7.44
N ASP A 238 -6.32 7.66 7.09
CA ASP A 238 -5.28 8.65 6.82
C ASP A 238 -5.00 8.80 5.33
N ILE A 239 -5.05 7.71 4.56
CA ILE A 239 -4.54 7.61 3.20
C ILE A 239 -5.61 7.05 2.27
N ILE A 240 -5.75 7.66 1.11
CA ILE A 240 -6.54 7.15 -0.01
C ILE A 240 -5.69 6.13 -0.76
N GLY A 241 -6.10 4.85 -0.73
CA GLY A 241 -5.47 3.78 -1.52
C GLY A 241 -6.21 3.56 -2.85
N LEU A 242 -5.46 3.44 -3.94
CA LEU A 242 -6.03 3.16 -5.27
C LEU A 242 -5.32 2.01 -5.95
N SER A 243 -6.07 1.13 -6.64
CA SER A 243 -5.52 0.29 -7.69
C SER A 243 -5.49 1.08 -9.01
N TYR A 244 -4.39 0.96 -9.76
CA TYR A 244 -4.33 1.46 -11.13
C TYR A 244 -3.75 0.40 -12.07
N TYR A 245 -4.61 -0.15 -12.88
CA TYR A 245 -4.26 -1.07 -13.96
C TYR A 245 -4.77 -0.48 -15.28
N PRO A 246 -3.89 -0.07 -16.22
CA PRO A 246 -4.34 0.67 -17.40
C PRO A 246 -5.36 -0.09 -18.25
N PHE A 247 -5.26 -1.40 -18.28
CA PHE A 247 -6.19 -2.25 -19.02
C PHE A 247 -7.62 -2.27 -18.45
N TRP A 248 -7.84 -1.89 -17.18
CA TRP A 248 -9.17 -1.75 -16.56
C TRP A 248 -9.55 -0.29 -16.32
N HIS A 249 -8.57 0.55 -15.96
CA HIS A 249 -8.82 1.90 -15.49
C HIS A 249 -8.53 2.98 -16.54
N GLY A 250 -8.07 2.58 -17.75
CA GLY A 250 -7.80 3.49 -18.85
C GLY A 250 -6.44 4.18 -18.80
N TYR A 251 -6.31 5.25 -19.56
CA TYR A 251 -5.03 5.95 -19.75
C TYR A 251 -4.54 6.68 -18.50
N LEU A 252 -3.24 7.02 -18.47
CA LEU A 252 -2.65 7.85 -17.41
C LEU A 252 -3.34 9.22 -17.26
N SER A 253 -3.87 9.79 -18.36
CA SER A 253 -4.65 11.03 -18.31
C SER A 253 -5.94 10.88 -17.48
N THR A 254 -6.55 9.70 -17.49
CA THR A 254 -7.73 9.41 -16.66
C THR A 254 -7.34 9.32 -15.18
N LEU A 255 -6.24 8.61 -14.87
CA LEU A 255 -5.66 8.57 -13.53
C LEU A 255 -5.32 9.98 -13.04
N SER A 256 -4.64 10.78 -13.87
CA SER A 256 -4.27 12.17 -13.57
C SER A 256 -5.49 13.02 -13.19
N THR A 257 -6.59 12.87 -13.92
CA THR A 257 -7.86 13.53 -13.62
C THR A 257 -8.38 13.14 -12.22
N THR A 258 -8.33 11.86 -11.89
CA THR A 258 -8.76 11.35 -10.57
C THR A 258 -7.88 11.89 -9.45
N LEU A 259 -6.54 11.86 -9.62
CA LEU A 259 -5.59 12.38 -8.63
C LEU A 259 -5.75 13.88 -8.39
N THR A 260 -5.96 14.67 -9.46
CA THR A 260 -6.21 16.12 -9.37
C THR A 260 -7.49 16.41 -8.60
N ARG A 261 -8.57 15.66 -8.86
CA ARG A 261 -9.83 15.84 -8.17
C ARG A 261 -9.77 15.42 -6.70
N LEU A 262 -9.03 14.35 -6.39
CA LEU A 262 -8.79 13.94 -5.00
C LEU A 262 -7.98 15.00 -4.25
N ALA A 263 -6.94 15.58 -4.84
CA ALA A 263 -6.17 16.67 -4.24
C ALA A 263 -7.06 17.88 -3.89
N SER A 264 -8.01 18.20 -4.76
CA SER A 264 -8.94 19.32 -4.56
C SER A 264 -10.03 19.01 -3.51
N SER A 265 -10.55 17.78 -3.49
CA SER A 265 -11.67 17.37 -2.62
C SER A 265 -11.22 16.97 -1.22
N PHE A 266 -9.99 16.45 -1.10
CA PHE A 266 -9.40 15.91 0.13
C PHE A 266 -7.95 16.40 0.30
N PRO A 267 -7.71 17.70 0.47
CA PRO A 267 -6.35 18.28 0.48
C PRO A 267 -5.48 17.75 1.62
N ASP A 268 -6.08 17.24 2.67
CA ASP A 268 -5.38 16.70 3.85
C ASP A 268 -5.18 15.17 3.78
N LYS A 269 -5.59 14.52 2.69
CA LYS A 269 -5.46 13.07 2.50
C LYS A 269 -4.48 12.77 1.36
N PRO A 270 -3.29 12.23 1.68
CA PRO A 270 -2.40 11.73 0.64
C PRO A 270 -3.01 10.52 -0.07
N VAL A 271 -2.51 10.25 -1.27
CA VAL A 271 -2.91 9.13 -2.11
C VAL A 271 -1.73 8.17 -2.25
N GLN A 272 -1.99 6.87 -2.15
CA GLN A 272 -1.03 5.84 -2.54
C GLN A 272 -1.65 4.96 -3.64
N ILE A 273 -0.88 4.72 -4.69
CA ILE A 273 -1.19 3.66 -5.66
C ILE A 273 -0.71 2.36 -5.02
N VAL A 274 -1.62 1.67 -4.33
CA VAL A 274 -1.29 0.46 -3.56
C VAL A 274 -1.25 -0.79 -4.42
N GLU A 275 -1.75 -0.71 -5.66
CA GLU A 275 -1.65 -1.74 -6.67
C GLU A 275 -1.48 -1.17 -8.07
N THR A 276 -0.52 -1.70 -8.82
CA THR A 276 -0.36 -1.52 -10.26
C THR A 276 0.44 -2.67 -10.85
N ALA A 277 0.23 -3.00 -12.09
CA ALA A 277 1.08 -3.91 -12.85
C ALA A 277 0.89 -3.72 -14.35
N TYR A 278 1.83 -4.20 -15.15
CA TYR A 278 1.71 -4.24 -16.60
C TYR A 278 2.37 -5.49 -17.17
N TYR A 279 1.85 -5.96 -18.31
CA TYR A 279 2.34 -7.16 -18.98
C TYR A 279 3.69 -6.93 -19.68
N TYR A 280 4.57 -7.92 -19.62
CA TYR A 280 5.82 -7.95 -20.40
C TYR A 280 5.79 -8.96 -21.53
N GLN A 281 4.69 -9.70 -21.65
CA GLN A 281 4.39 -10.63 -22.74
C GLN A 281 2.90 -10.53 -23.08
N TRP A 282 2.39 -11.50 -23.80
CA TRP A 282 0.99 -11.58 -24.20
C TRP A 282 0.01 -11.50 -23.01
N PHE A 283 -1.13 -10.91 -23.27
CA PHE A 283 -2.23 -10.82 -22.31
C PHE A 283 -2.98 -12.15 -22.20
N PRO A 284 -3.19 -12.73 -21.02
CA PRO A 284 -3.87 -14.00 -20.85
C PRO A 284 -5.39 -13.92 -20.97
N THR A 285 -5.98 -12.73 -20.92
CA THR A 285 -7.43 -12.52 -21.00
C THR A 285 -7.80 -11.58 -22.14
N LYS A 286 -9.01 -11.77 -22.68
CA LYS A 286 -9.55 -10.93 -23.76
C LYS A 286 -10.10 -9.58 -23.26
N ASP A 287 -10.18 -9.38 -21.96
CA ASP A 287 -10.86 -8.23 -21.35
C ASP A 287 -9.95 -7.00 -21.21
N VAL A 288 -8.73 -7.10 -21.70
CA VAL A 288 -7.74 -6.02 -21.68
C VAL A 288 -7.93 -5.14 -22.91
N THR A 289 -8.76 -4.12 -22.80
CA THR A 289 -9.18 -3.37 -24.00
C THR A 289 -8.80 -1.91 -24.01
N ASN A 290 -8.59 -1.26 -22.84
CA ASN A 290 -8.65 0.19 -22.80
C ASN A 290 -7.36 0.92 -23.18
N THR A 291 -6.22 0.21 -23.19
CA THR A 291 -4.92 0.83 -23.49
C THR A 291 -4.08 0.02 -24.46
N THR A 292 -4.72 -0.94 -25.17
CA THR A 292 -4.08 -1.75 -26.22
C THR A 292 -3.47 -0.83 -27.27
N GLY A 293 -2.14 -0.92 -27.46
CA GLY A 293 -1.40 -0.11 -28.41
C GLY A 293 -0.71 1.12 -27.81
N THR A 294 -0.95 1.49 -26.55
CA THR A 294 -0.18 2.57 -25.88
C THR A 294 1.20 2.08 -25.49
N TRP A 295 1.27 0.92 -24.81
CA TRP A 295 2.51 0.23 -24.50
C TRP A 295 2.42 -1.18 -25.05
N ALA A 296 3.50 -1.65 -25.68
CA ALA A 296 3.54 -3.01 -26.20
C ALA A 296 3.55 -4.04 -25.06
N ASP A 297 3.00 -5.22 -25.27
CA ASP A 297 3.09 -6.38 -24.38
C ASP A 297 4.45 -7.08 -24.51
N THR A 298 5.49 -6.34 -24.20
CA THR A 298 6.92 -6.72 -24.24
C THR A 298 7.64 -6.21 -23.01
N PRO A 299 8.84 -6.74 -22.66
CA PRO A 299 9.66 -6.18 -21.56
C PRO A 299 9.93 -4.68 -21.74
N ALA A 300 10.13 -4.21 -22.97
CA ALA A 300 10.33 -2.79 -23.26
C ALA A 300 9.03 -1.99 -23.07
N GLY A 301 7.88 -2.56 -23.42
CA GLY A 301 6.58 -1.91 -23.19
C GLY A 301 6.21 -1.85 -21.70
N GLN A 302 6.49 -2.90 -20.91
CA GLN A 302 6.35 -2.87 -19.47
C GLN A 302 7.24 -1.77 -18.84
N GLN A 303 8.50 -1.67 -19.30
CA GLN A 303 9.40 -0.61 -18.86
C GLN A 303 8.85 0.79 -19.19
N ALA A 304 8.38 0.99 -20.43
CA ALA A 304 7.82 2.28 -20.86
C ALA A 304 6.58 2.67 -20.04
N PHE A 305 5.68 1.71 -19.77
CA PHE A 305 4.55 1.93 -18.87
C PHE A 305 5.00 2.42 -17.49
N ILE A 306 6.00 1.74 -16.91
CA ILE A 306 6.52 2.09 -15.58
C ILE A 306 7.14 3.51 -15.58
N GLU A 307 7.94 3.85 -16.59
CA GLU A 307 8.54 5.17 -16.73
C GLU A 307 7.47 6.26 -16.87
N ASP A 308 6.47 6.05 -17.72
CA ASP A 308 5.38 7.00 -17.93
C ASP A 308 4.51 7.14 -16.66
N LEU A 309 4.24 6.04 -15.96
CA LEU A 309 3.52 6.06 -14.69
C LEU A 309 4.29 6.87 -13.62
N CYS A 310 5.59 6.63 -13.43
CA CYS A 310 6.41 7.37 -12.48
C CYS A 310 6.39 8.86 -12.80
N THR A 311 6.55 9.23 -14.07
CA THR A 311 6.51 10.62 -14.54
C THR A 311 5.13 11.25 -14.29
N GLU A 312 4.04 10.52 -14.52
CA GLU A 312 2.70 11.03 -14.24
C GLU A 312 2.48 11.25 -12.75
N LEU A 313 2.81 10.26 -11.92
CA LEU A 313 2.63 10.35 -10.46
C LEU A 313 3.47 11.47 -9.83
N ALA A 314 4.63 11.78 -10.39
CA ALA A 314 5.48 12.87 -9.91
C ALA A 314 4.82 14.25 -10.03
N LYS A 315 3.92 14.45 -10.98
CA LYS A 315 3.17 15.71 -11.17
C LYS A 315 2.17 16.00 -10.05
N HIS A 316 1.81 14.98 -9.26
CA HIS A 316 0.77 15.05 -8.24
C HIS A 316 1.36 15.05 -6.83
N ASN A 317 1.45 16.20 -6.17
CA ASN A 317 2.04 16.35 -4.83
C ASN A 317 1.32 15.53 -3.74
N ASN A 318 0.03 15.23 -3.93
CA ASN A 318 -0.74 14.42 -3.01
C ASN A 318 -0.44 12.92 -3.13
N VAL A 319 0.29 12.44 -4.14
CA VAL A 319 0.67 11.04 -4.28
C VAL A 319 1.94 10.78 -3.48
N THR A 320 1.85 9.89 -2.49
CA THR A 320 2.94 9.58 -1.56
C THR A 320 3.38 8.11 -1.57
N GLY A 321 2.77 7.27 -2.39
CA GLY A 321 3.17 5.85 -2.48
C GLY A 321 2.85 5.22 -3.82
N LEU A 322 3.73 4.27 -4.22
CA LEU A 322 3.59 3.44 -5.40
C LEU A 322 4.01 2.01 -5.05
N TYR A 323 3.08 1.05 -5.21
CA TYR A 323 3.31 -0.37 -4.97
C TYR A 323 2.99 -1.17 -6.22
N TYR A 324 3.98 -1.92 -6.70
CA TYR A 324 3.79 -2.87 -7.81
C TYR A 324 3.16 -4.14 -7.26
N TRP A 325 2.06 -4.60 -7.87
CA TRP A 325 1.37 -5.81 -7.41
C TRP A 325 1.97 -7.05 -8.04
N PHE A 326 2.42 -7.98 -7.19
CA PHE A 326 2.97 -9.26 -7.57
C PHE A 326 4.30 -9.17 -8.35
N PRO A 327 5.26 -8.34 -7.88
CA PRO A 327 6.54 -8.17 -8.59
C PRO A 327 7.38 -9.45 -8.65
N GLU A 328 7.26 -10.33 -7.65
CA GLU A 328 8.05 -11.56 -7.47
C GLU A 328 7.63 -12.71 -8.41
N GLU A 329 6.53 -12.57 -9.14
CA GLU A 329 6.11 -13.56 -10.13
C GLU A 329 7.21 -13.75 -11.17
N ASN A 330 7.65 -15.01 -11.37
CA ASN A 330 8.71 -15.35 -12.32
C ASN A 330 8.53 -16.74 -12.99
N GLY A 331 7.31 -17.21 -13.05
CA GLY A 331 6.91 -18.37 -13.85
C GLY A 331 7.46 -19.72 -13.42
N ASN A 332 8.11 -19.85 -12.27
CA ASN A 332 8.54 -21.16 -11.77
C ASN A 332 7.33 -21.97 -11.26
N GLY A 333 6.38 -22.22 -12.16
CA GLY A 333 5.09 -22.80 -11.89
C GLY A 333 5.07 -24.30 -11.57
N ASN A 334 6.20 -24.94 -11.35
CA ASN A 334 6.23 -26.38 -11.13
C ASN A 334 5.70 -26.80 -9.76
N THR A 335 5.57 -25.88 -8.80
CA THR A 335 5.19 -26.17 -7.43
C THR A 335 3.93 -25.47 -6.95
N PHE A 336 3.53 -24.39 -7.57
CA PHE A 336 2.21 -23.80 -7.41
C PHE A 336 1.82 -23.05 -8.70
N THR A 337 0.53 -23.06 -8.98
CA THR A 337 0.01 -22.44 -10.19
C THR A 337 -0.08 -20.95 -9.97
N VAL A 338 0.63 -20.17 -10.78
CA VAL A 338 0.39 -18.74 -10.90
C VAL A 338 -1.08 -18.53 -11.30
N LEU A 339 -1.73 -17.54 -10.75
CA LEU A 339 -3.07 -17.15 -11.18
C LEU A 339 -3.07 -16.93 -12.68
N LYS A 340 -3.84 -17.74 -13.43
CA LYS A 340 -3.81 -17.75 -14.90
C LYS A 340 -4.01 -16.37 -15.52
N ASN A 341 -4.84 -15.54 -14.88
CA ASN A 341 -5.13 -14.18 -15.34
C ASN A 341 -4.07 -13.15 -14.89
N TRP A 342 -3.09 -13.55 -14.08
CA TRP A 342 -2.05 -12.68 -13.54
C TRP A 342 -0.65 -13.04 -13.98
N ILE A 343 -0.50 -14.02 -14.84
CA ILE A 343 0.77 -14.38 -15.49
C ILE A 343 1.29 -13.22 -16.36
N ASN A 344 2.60 -13.16 -16.54
CA ASN A 344 3.31 -12.18 -17.38
C ASN A 344 3.26 -10.73 -16.88
N ARG A 345 3.00 -10.51 -15.61
CA ARG A 345 3.01 -9.17 -14.99
C ARG A 345 4.14 -8.96 -14.01
N GLY A 346 4.81 -10.03 -13.59
CA GLY A 346 5.96 -9.96 -12.70
C GLY A 346 7.10 -9.12 -13.26
N LEU A 347 8.07 -8.85 -12.42
CA LEU A 347 9.26 -8.08 -12.79
C LEU A 347 10.46 -8.98 -13.07
N TRP A 348 10.24 -10.28 -13.17
CA TRP A 348 11.16 -11.30 -13.66
C TRP A 348 10.53 -12.05 -14.83
N ASP A 349 11.34 -12.36 -15.80
CA ASP A 349 10.92 -13.14 -16.97
C ASP A 349 10.68 -14.62 -16.59
N ASN A 350 9.56 -15.16 -17.00
CA ASN A 350 9.07 -16.48 -16.62
C ASN A 350 9.92 -17.66 -17.13
N GLU A 351 10.72 -17.47 -18.19
CA GLU A 351 11.54 -18.52 -18.80
C GLU A 351 12.98 -18.42 -18.34
N THR A 352 13.52 -17.20 -18.32
CA THR A 352 14.94 -16.97 -18.01
C THR A 352 15.19 -16.65 -16.54
N HIS A 353 14.13 -16.34 -15.77
CA HIS A 353 14.19 -15.91 -14.38
C HIS A 353 15.06 -14.65 -14.15
N LYS A 354 15.32 -13.90 -15.21
CA LYS A 354 16.07 -12.64 -15.16
C LYS A 354 15.13 -11.46 -14.94
N ILE A 355 15.64 -10.44 -14.27
CA ILE A 355 14.88 -9.21 -14.09
C ILE A 355 14.50 -8.59 -15.43
N ASN A 356 13.28 -8.10 -15.54
CA ASN A 356 12.84 -7.13 -16.53
C ASN A 356 13.34 -5.74 -16.15
N ALA A 357 13.74 -4.94 -17.13
CA ALA A 357 14.36 -3.63 -16.90
C ALA A 357 13.43 -2.66 -16.13
N GLY A 358 12.13 -2.86 -16.22
CA GLY A 358 11.12 -2.06 -15.52
C GLY A 358 11.30 -2.00 -13.99
N ILE A 359 11.80 -3.07 -13.35
CA ILE A 359 12.03 -3.07 -11.89
C ILE A 359 12.99 -1.97 -11.45
N LEU A 360 14.04 -1.72 -12.25
CA LEU A 360 15.03 -0.68 -11.97
C LEU A 360 14.52 0.72 -12.29
N LYS A 361 13.44 0.83 -13.08
CA LYS A 361 12.83 2.12 -13.46
C LYS A 361 11.81 2.62 -12.43
N LEU A 362 11.26 1.73 -11.62
CA LEU A 362 10.35 2.11 -10.54
C LEU A 362 10.99 3.11 -9.55
N GLN A 363 12.31 3.06 -9.33
CA GLN A 363 13.02 4.05 -8.51
C GLN A 363 12.90 5.50 -9.03
N ASN A 364 12.59 5.68 -10.32
CA ASN A 364 12.36 7.01 -10.90
C ASN A 364 11.24 7.74 -10.17
N TYR A 365 10.24 7.02 -9.65
CA TYR A 365 9.20 7.61 -8.83
C TYR A 365 9.77 8.41 -7.65
N LEU A 366 10.71 7.85 -6.88
CA LEU A 366 11.34 8.55 -5.76
C LEU A 366 12.18 9.72 -6.24
N THR A 367 13.02 9.50 -7.26
CA THR A 367 13.91 10.54 -7.81
C THR A 367 13.13 11.71 -8.39
N GLU A 368 12.04 11.45 -9.12
CA GLU A 368 11.19 12.49 -9.69
C GLU A 368 10.41 13.25 -8.61
N LYS A 369 9.93 12.54 -7.57
CA LYS A 369 9.31 13.17 -6.40
C LYS A 369 10.27 14.09 -5.65
N GLU A 370 11.50 13.66 -5.43
CA GLU A 370 12.55 14.50 -4.83
C GLU A 370 12.91 15.69 -5.69
N ALA A 371 12.93 15.55 -7.02
CA ALA A 371 13.26 16.63 -7.95
C ALA A 371 12.16 17.69 -8.03
N VAL A 372 10.88 17.31 -7.93
CA VAL A 372 9.73 18.23 -7.88
C VAL A 372 9.57 18.83 -6.49
N GLY A 373 10.14 18.17 -5.47
CA GLY A 373 9.90 18.45 -4.07
C GLY A 373 10.56 19.72 -3.54
N ILE A 374 9.72 20.68 -3.22
CA ILE A 374 9.78 21.39 -1.94
C ILE A 374 8.56 20.89 -1.19
N TYR A 375 8.79 20.03 -0.21
CA TYR A 375 7.73 19.48 0.61
C TYR A 375 7.04 20.60 1.37
N ASP A 376 5.79 20.90 1.07
CA ASP A 376 4.91 21.59 1.98
C ASP A 376 4.56 20.59 3.13
N ILE A 377 5.47 20.46 4.07
CA ILE A 377 5.10 19.91 5.38
C ILE A 377 4.25 20.99 6.05
N LYS A 378 2.94 20.96 5.80
CA LYS A 378 1.99 21.63 6.69
C LYS A 378 1.98 20.84 8.00
N ALA A 379 2.89 21.21 8.90
CA ALA A 379 2.77 20.83 10.29
C ALA A 379 1.41 21.35 10.77
N ALA A 380 0.53 20.45 11.16
CA ALA A 380 -0.65 20.77 11.94
C ALA A 380 -0.17 21.36 13.28
N GLY A 381 -0.28 22.66 13.44
CA GLY A 381 0.11 23.36 14.66
C GLY A 381 0.21 24.86 14.37
N GLN A 382 -0.62 25.67 15.03
CA GLN A 382 -0.53 27.12 15.06
C GLN A 382 0.84 27.54 15.63
N GLY A 383 1.80 27.80 14.75
CA GLY A 383 3.11 28.36 15.08
C GLY A 383 3.65 29.10 13.86
N THR A 384 4.38 30.18 14.04
CA THR A 384 5.07 30.91 12.97
C THR A 384 5.91 29.93 12.15
N SER A 385 5.66 29.86 10.84
CA SER A 385 6.35 28.94 9.93
C SER A 385 7.86 29.04 10.06
N PRO A 386 8.59 27.93 10.20
CA PRO A 386 10.02 27.92 10.36
C PRO A 386 10.73 28.52 9.14
N ILE A 387 11.80 29.26 9.37
CA ILE A 387 12.64 29.85 8.35
C ILE A 387 13.94 29.04 8.29
N TYR A 388 14.38 28.68 7.08
CA TYR A 388 15.63 27.96 6.86
C TYR A 388 16.59 28.77 6.00
N ASN A 389 17.88 28.68 6.27
CA ASN A 389 18.92 29.17 5.37
C ASN A 389 19.20 28.17 4.24
N LEU A 390 20.06 28.50 3.27
CA LEU A 390 20.40 27.61 2.14
C LEU A 390 21.12 26.32 2.56
N ASN A 391 21.65 26.24 3.78
CA ASN A 391 22.29 25.03 4.30
C ASN A 391 21.29 24.10 5.02
N GLY A 392 19.97 24.40 4.93
CA GLY A 392 18.93 23.63 5.59
C GLY A 392 18.82 23.83 7.10
N GLN A 393 19.55 24.79 7.68
CA GLN A 393 19.48 25.10 9.11
C GLN A 393 18.31 26.03 9.39
N GLN A 394 17.52 25.69 10.41
CA GLN A 394 16.44 26.57 10.87
C GLN A 394 17.04 27.82 11.55
N VAL A 395 16.52 28.98 11.18
CA VAL A 395 16.90 30.26 11.76
C VAL A 395 15.70 30.96 12.37
N SER A 396 15.92 31.72 13.44
CA SER A 396 14.82 32.39 14.15
C SER A 396 14.27 33.60 13.38
N SER A 397 15.05 34.17 12.46
CA SER A 397 14.64 35.31 11.63
C SER A 397 15.55 35.44 10.39
N MET A 398 15.07 36.16 9.39
CA MET A 398 15.86 36.54 8.22
C MET A 398 16.69 37.83 8.57
N SER A 399 17.67 37.70 9.46
CA SER A 399 18.39 38.86 10.00
C SER A 399 19.49 39.40 9.11
N ALA A 400 20.07 38.59 8.22
CA ALA A 400 21.15 38.99 7.30
C ALA A 400 20.67 38.99 5.84
N PRO A 401 21.33 39.75 4.90
CA PRO A 401 21.10 39.56 3.48
C PRO A 401 21.41 38.14 3.05
N GLY A 402 20.51 37.54 2.24
CA GLY A 402 20.69 36.16 1.81
C GLY A 402 19.40 35.54 1.28
N ILE A 403 19.49 34.26 0.89
CA ILE A 403 18.34 33.48 0.45
C ILE A 403 17.88 32.63 1.62
N TYR A 404 16.58 32.67 1.90
CA TYR A 404 15.89 31.93 2.92
C TYR A 404 14.75 31.10 2.32
N ILE A 405 14.36 30.05 3.00
CA ILE A 405 13.19 29.26 2.65
C ILE A 405 12.17 29.40 3.80
N LYS A 406 10.99 29.88 3.48
CA LYS A 406 9.86 30.00 4.41
C LYS A 406 8.58 29.66 3.65
N ASP A 407 7.72 28.82 4.24
CA ASP A 407 6.48 28.34 3.61
C ASP A 407 6.74 27.74 2.22
N GLY A 408 7.84 26.97 2.07
CA GLY A 408 8.23 26.37 0.80
C GLY A 408 8.69 27.36 -0.29
N LYS A 409 8.76 28.65 0.00
CA LYS A 409 9.15 29.69 -0.96
C LYS A 409 10.55 30.20 -0.69
N LYS A 410 11.33 30.40 -1.77
CA LYS A 410 12.61 31.12 -1.70
C LYS A 410 12.35 32.60 -1.52
N ILE A 411 12.92 33.20 -0.49
CA ILE A 411 12.85 34.62 -0.17
C ILE A 411 14.27 35.18 -0.25
N LEU A 412 14.48 36.16 -1.11
CA LEU A 412 15.73 36.92 -1.16
C LEU A 412 15.59 38.13 -0.23
N LYS A 413 16.37 38.16 0.84
CA LYS A 413 16.53 39.33 1.65
C LYS A 413 17.75 40.14 1.12
N LYS A 414 17.50 41.37 0.71
CA LYS A 414 18.52 42.31 0.29
C LYS A 414 19.14 43.01 1.49
#